data_3b2a3d0c8c4418d4d4232f95af73b982
#
_entry.id   3b2a3d0c8c4418d4d4232f95af73b982
#
_cell.length_a   1.000
_cell.length_b   1.000
_cell.length_c   1.000
_cell.angle_alpha   90.00
_cell.angle_beta   90.00
_cell.angle_gamma   90.00
#
_symmetry.space_group_name_H-M   'P 1'
#
loop_
_entity.id
_entity.type
_entity.pdbx_description
1 polymer ?
#
loop_
_entity_poly.entity_id
_entity_poly.type
_entity_poly.pdbx_seq_one_letter_code
_entity_poly.pdbx_strand_id
1 'polypeptide(L)'
;MSDTEQLRQAVQAAIADNSFCTLATSSAANRPHVVGVLYAAVDGILYVSASDASIKARNIAQNPRVAVCIPVWQQHGLPPLCVQFQGTAEVCALHDPRMVALLQTGKLDAITGHGALDIPGSCLLRIAPGRRVATYGVGVPLDELMRDPLHADRSVVLS
;
A
#
# COMPACT_ATOMS: atom_id res chain seq x y z
N MET A 1 -1.32 20.10 18.84
CA MET A 1 -1.74 19.05 17.85
C MET A 1 -2.36 17.90 18.63
N SER A 2 -3.53 17.43 18.22
CA SER A 2 -4.19 16.32 18.90
C SER A 2 -3.48 14.98 18.63
N ASP A 3 -3.67 14.00 19.50
CA ASP A 3 -3.13 12.65 19.32
C ASP A 3 -3.60 12.02 18.00
N THR A 4 -4.86 12.27 17.62
CA THR A 4 -5.40 11.81 16.34
C THR A 4 -4.66 12.43 15.15
N GLU A 5 -4.33 13.69 15.22
CA GLU A 5 -3.58 14.38 14.15
C GLU A 5 -2.14 13.86 14.07
N GLN A 6 -1.51 13.64 15.22
CA GLN A 6 -0.17 13.04 15.27
C GLN A 6 -0.16 11.64 14.65
N LEU A 7 -1.16 10.82 14.98
CA LEU A 7 -1.30 9.48 14.40
C LEU A 7 -1.54 9.56 12.88
N ARG A 8 -2.39 10.48 12.42
CA ARG A 8 -2.63 10.67 10.98
C ARG A 8 -1.35 11.01 10.24
N GLN A 9 -0.56 11.94 10.78
CA GLN A 9 0.74 12.32 10.19
C GLN A 9 1.72 11.15 10.20
N ALA A 10 1.79 10.38 11.29
CA ALA A 10 2.64 9.20 11.37
C ALA A 10 2.26 8.13 10.33
N VAL A 11 0.97 7.92 10.11
CA VAL A 11 0.46 7.00 9.09
C VAL A 11 0.79 7.49 7.68
N GLN A 12 0.57 8.76 7.40
CA GLN A 12 0.90 9.34 6.09
C GLN A 12 2.40 9.26 5.80
N ALA A 13 3.25 9.56 6.79
CA ALA A 13 4.69 9.41 6.67
C ALA A 13 5.09 7.95 6.43
N ALA A 14 4.51 7.01 7.17
CA ALA A 14 4.80 5.59 7.00
C ALA A 14 4.45 5.09 5.59
N ILE A 15 3.34 5.53 5.03
CA ILE A 15 2.97 5.19 3.64
C ILE A 15 3.95 5.82 2.64
N ALA A 16 4.32 7.07 2.82
CA ALA A 16 5.18 7.80 1.90
C ALA A 16 6.65 7.35 1.95
N ASP A 17 7.14 7.00 3.13
CA ASP A 17 8.57 6.71 3.36
C ASP A 17 8.92 5.23 3.12
N ASN A 18 7.94 4.36 2.93
CA ASN A 18 8.15 2.95 2.63
C ASN A 18 7.84 2.66 1.16
N SER A 19 8.32 1.52 0.67
CA SER A 19 8.20 1.13 -0.74
C SER A 19 7.79 -0.33 -0.95
N PHE A 20 7.63 -1.09 0.13
CA PHE A 20 7.23 -2.49 0.07
C PHE A 20 5.95 -2.69 0.86
N CYS A 21 5.04 -3.50 0.30
CA CYS A 21 3.85 -3.93 1.00
C CYS A 21 3.47 -5.35 0.60
N THR A 22 2.60 -5.96 1.40
CA THR A 22 1.85 -7.13 0.97
C THR A 22 0.48 -6.68 0.46
N LEU A 23 0.11 -7.18 -0.71
CA LEU A 23 -1.16 -6.89 -1.36
C LEU A 23 -2.01 -8.16 -1.37
N ALA A 24 -3.15 -8.11 -0.71
CA ALA A 24 -4.12 -9.18 -0.70
C ALA A 24 -5.26 -8.85 -1.68
N THR A 25 -5.58 -9.82 -2.51
CA THR A 25 -6.69 -9.76 -3.48
C THR A 25 -7.54 -11.01 -3.33
N SER A 26 -8.73 -11.01 -3.91
CA SER A 26 -9.59 -12.17 -3.94
C SER A 26 -10.17 -12.37 -5.33
N SER A 27 -10.27 -13.62 -5.75
CA SER A 27 -10.92 -13.96 -7.02
C SER A 27 -12.44 -13.76 -6.95
N ALA A 28 -13.11 -13.82 -8.11
CA ALA A 28 -14.57 -13.84 -8.17
C ALA A 28 -15.17 -15.05 -7.42
N ALA A 29 -14.41 -16.15 -7.27
CA ALA A 29 -14.80 -17.34 -6.50
C ALA A 29 -14.37 -17.26 -5.02
N ASN A 30 -14.09 -16.07 -4.52
CA ASN A 30 -13.68 -15.80 -3.13
C ASN A 30 -12.42 -16.57 -2.71
N ARG A 31 -11.46 -16.73 -3.61
CA ARG A 31 -10.14 -17.31 -3.30
C ARG A 31 -9.16 -16.20 -2.97
N PRO A 32 -8.70 -16.10 -1.73
CA PRO A 32 -7.73 -15.07 -1.34
C PRO A 32 -6.34 -15.37 -1.92
N HIS A 33 -5.63 -14.31 -2.26
CA HIS A 33 -4.24 -14.35 -2.71
C HIS A 33 -3.48 -13.19 -2.08
N VAL A 34 -2.26 -13.44 -1.62
CA VAL A 34 -1.38 -12.41 -1.08
C VAL A 34 -0.01 -12.48 -1.74
N VAL A 35 0.57 -11.33 -2.01
CA VAL A 35 1.89 -11.22 -2.64
C VAL A 35 2.61 -9.99 -2.14
N GLY A 36 3.93 -10.08 -1.97
CA GLY A 36 4.79 -8.92 -1.72
C GLY A 36 5.03 -8.14 -3.01
N VAL A 37 4.90 -6.83 -2.94
CA VAL A 37 5.09 -5.93 -4.09
C VAL A 37 5.82 -4.65 -3.67
N LEU A 38 6.52 -4.06 -4.62
CA LEU A 38 7.01 -2.69 -4.47
C LEU A 38 5.92 -1.72 -4.90
N TYR A 39 5.81 -0.61 -4.19
CA TYR A 39 4.86 0.44 -4.52
C TYR A 39 5.52 1.82 -4.51
N ALA A 40 4.90 2.74 -5.22
CA ALA A 40 5.14 4.17 -5.08
C ALA A 40 3.84 4.84 -4.63
N ALA A 41 3.92 5.71 -3.64
CA ALA A 41 2.77 6.46 -3.15
C ALA A 41 2.77 7.87 -3.75
N VAL A 42 1.64 8.26 -4.31
CA VAL A 42 1.42 9.62 -4.83
C VAL A 42 0.06 10.10 -4.31
N ASP A 43 0.07 11.17 -3.55
CA ASP A 43 -1.14 11.76 -2.94
C ASP A 43 -1.98 10.72 -2.17
N GLY A 44 -1.33 9.83 -1.44
CA GLY A 44 -1.98 8.79 -0.64
C GLY A 44 -2.48 7.58 -1.43
N ILE A 45 -2.32 7.56 -2.73
CA ILE A 45 -2.64 6.44 -3.61
C ILE A 45 -1.37 5.61 -3.84
N LEU A 46 -1.48 4.28 -3.76
CA LEU A 46 -0.38 3.38 -4.04
C LEU A 46 -0.45 2.89 -5.49
N TYR A 47 0.69 2.88 -6.16
CA TYR A 47 0.83 2.37 -7.52
C TYR A 47 1.82 1.20 -7.52
N VAL A 48 1.47 0.15 -8.26
CA VAL A 48 2.25 -1.08 -8.37
C VAL A 48 2.39 -1.44 -9.85
N SER A 49 3.60 -1.68 -10.30
CA SER A 49 3.84 -2.22 -11.66
C SER A 49 3.56 -3.72 -11.66
N ALA A 50 2.81 -4.20 -12.63
CA ALA A 50 2.41 -5.60 -12.71
C ALA A 50 2.22 -6.06 -14.16
N SER A 51 2.18 -7.38 -14.33
CA SER A 51 1.66 -7.98 -15.56
C SER A 51 0.12 -8.10 -15.46
N ASP A 52 -0.58 -7.79 -16.54
CA ASP A 52 -2.03 -7.97 -16.63
C ASP A 52 -2.46 -9.45 -16.55
N ALA A 53 -1.53 -10.37 -16.84
CA ALA A 53 -1.74 -11.81 -16.70
C ALA A 53 -1.48 -12.33 -15.27
N SER A 54 -0.98 -11.51 -14.36
CA SER A 54 -0.73 -11.93 -12.97
C SER A 54 -2.02 -12.21 -12.21
N ILE A 55 -1.93 -13.08 -11.19
CA ILE A 55 -3.10 -13.41 -10.36
C ILE A 55 -3.69 -12.14 -9.73
N LYS A 56 -2.86 -11.27 -9.18
CA LYS A 56 -3.32 -10.03 -8.56
C LYS A 56 -4.05 -9.11 -9.54
N ALA A 57 -3.54 -8.94 -10.76
CA ALA A 57 -4.19 -8.11 -11.76
C ALA A 57 -5.52 -8.71 -12.22
N ARG A 58 -5.57 -10.02 -12.48
CA ARG A 58 -6.80 -10.72 -12.85
C ARG A 58 -7.85 -10.67 -11.74
N ASN A 59 -7.43 -10.84 -10.50
CA ASN A 59 -8.33 -10.72 -9.35
C ASN A 59 -8.91 -9.31 -9.26
N ILE A 60 -8.08 -8.27 -9.32
CA ILE A 60 -8.53 -6.88 -9.24
C ILE A 60 -9.50 -6.52 -10.37
N ALA A 61 -9.25 -7.02 -11.59
CA ALA A 61 -10.15 -6.77 -12.72
C ALA A 61 -11.57 -7.30 -12.49
N GLN A 62 -11.73 -8.34 -11.68
CA GLN A 62 -13.03 -8.96 -11.36
C GLN A 62 -13.57 -8.55 -9.99
N ASN A 63 -12.68 -8.25 -9.05
CA ASN A 63 -13.03 -7.87 -7.68
C ASN A 63 -12.08 -6.76 -7.23
N PRO A 64 -12.55 -5.50 -7.19
CA PRO A 64 -11.70 -4.37 -6.87
C PRO A 64 -11.30 -4.27 -5.39
N ARG A 65 -11.90 -5.06 -4.51
CA ARG A 65 -11.61 -5.01 -3.07
C ARG A 65 -10.26 -5.64 -2.79
N VAL A 66 -9.43 -4.90 -2.07
CA VAL A 66 -8.08 -5.31 -1.71
C VAL A 66 -7.80 -5.00 -0.24
N ALA A 67 -6.76 -5.63 0.28
CA ALA A 67 -6.17 -5.26 1.56
C ALA A 67 -4.66 -5.12 1.40
N VAL A 68 -4.09 -4.19 2.15
CA VAL A 68 -2.66 -3.87 2.09
C VAL A 68 -2.09 -3.86 3.50
N CYS A 69 -0.91 -4.44 3.66
CA CYS A 69 -0.11 -4.29 4.87
C CYS A 69 1.28 -3.76 4.50
N ILE A 70 1.64 -2.62 5.06
CA ILE A 70 2.94 -1.97 4.88
C ILE A 70 3.75 -2.19 6.15
N PRO A 71 4.79 -3.06 6.14
CA PRO A 71 5.69 -3.17 7.27
C PRO A 71 6.50 -1.88 7.42
N VAL A 72 6.60 -1.41 8.64
CA VAL A 72 7.43 -0.25 8.99
C VAL A 72 8.67 -0.77 9.70
N TRP A 73 9.79 -0.69 9.01
CA TRP A 73 11.05 -1.23 9.51
C TRP A 73 11.60 -0.37 10.64
N GLN A 74 12.08 -1.04 11.66
CA GLN A 74 12.79 -0.45 12.79
C GLN A 74 14.21 -0.97 12.89
N GLN A 75 14.96 -0.44 13.83
CA GLN A 75 16.28 -0.97 14.17
C GLN A 75 16.18 -2.43 14.63
N HIS A 76 17.24 -3.18 14.37
CA HIS A 76 17.33 -4.57 14.81
C HIS A 76 17.05 -4.71 16.32
N GLY A 77 16.25 -5.72 16.67
CA GLY A 77 15.86 -6.00 18.05
C GLY A 77 14.60 -5.26 18.54
N LEU A 78 14.04 -4.35 17.75
CA LEU A 78 12.77 -3.71 18.06
C LEU A 78 11.59 -4.48 17.46
N PRO A 79 10.38 -4.39 18.07
CA PRO A 79 9.18 -5.04 17.54
C PRO A 79 8.85 -4.56 16.14
N PRO A 80 8.30 -5.43 15.27
CA PRO A 80 7.83 -5.01 13.96
C PRO A 80 6.60 -4.11 14.09
N LEU A 81 6.52 -3.11 13.23
CA LEU A 81 5.36 -2.23 13.12
C LEU A 81 4.72 -2.40 11.76
N CYS A 82 3.45 -2.03 11.64
CA CYS A 82 2.82 -1.98 10.33
C CYS A 82 1.70 -0.94 10.25
N VAL A 83 1.41 -0.55 9.02
CA VAL A 83 0.22 0.18 8.61
C VAL A 83 -0.59 -0.73 7.72
N GLN A 84 -1.88 -0.87 7.97
CA GLN A 84 -2.74 -1.74 7.19
C GLN A 84 -4.08 -1.07 6.88
N PHE A 85 -4.62 -1.39 5.71
CA PHE A 85 -5.91 -0.87 5.31
C PHE A 85 -6.60 -1.82 4.33
N GLN A 86 -7.91 -1.71 4.29
CA GLN A 86 -8.72 -2.20 3.19
C GLN A 86 -8.98 -1.05 2.23
N GLY A 87 -9.10 -1.36 0.94
CA GLY A 87 -9.32 -0.35 -0.07
C GLY A 87 -9.84 -0.96 -1.37
N THR A 88 -9.73 -0.18 -2.42
CA THR A 88 -10.10 -0.60 -3.77
C THR A 88 -8.91 -0.40 -4.71
N ALA A 89 -8.85 -1.27 -5.72
CA ALA A 89 -7.82 -1.18 -6.74
C ALA A 89 -8.42 -1.30 -8.14
N GLU A 90 -7.73 -0.73 -9.10
CA GLU A 90 -8.04 -0.87 -10.51
C GLU A 90 -6.79 -1.22 -11.32
N VAL A 91 -6.97 -1.97 -12.39
CA VAL A 91 -5.94 -2.25 -13.38
C VAL A 91 -5.96 -1.13 -14.41
N CYS A 92 -4.86 -0.37 -14.50
CA CYS A 92 -4.74 0.74 -15.42
C CYS A 92 -3.79 0.37 -16.56
N ALA A 93 -4.27 0.52 -17.79
CA ALA A 93 -3.41 0.41 -18.95
C ALA A 93 -2.38 1.55 -19.00
N LEU A 94 -1.20 1.29 -19.56
CA LEU A 94 -0.14 2.31 -19.63
C LEU A 94 -0.51 3.51 -20.53
N HIS A 95 -1.44 3.33 -21.45
CA HIS A 95 -1.94 4.42 -22.31
C HIS A 95 -3.12 5.18 -21.70
N ASP A 96 -3.61 4.79 -20.51
CA ASP A 96 -4.59 5.60 -19.78
C ASP A 96 -4.01 7.00 -19.56
N PRO A 97 -4.73 8.08 -19.96
CA PRO A 97 -4.20 9.44 -19.85
C PRO A 97 -3.77 9.83 -18.44
N ARG A 98 -4.43 9.32 -17.41
CA ARG A 98 -4.06 9.53 -16.01
C ARG A 98 -2.69 8.93 -15.71
N MET A 99 -2.42 7.73 -16.24
CA MET A 99 -1.15 7.02 -16.03
C MET A 99 -0.04 7.68 -16.87
N VAL A 100 -0.32 8.07 -18.09
CA VAL A 100 0.65 8.82 -18.94
C VAL A 100 1.09 10.10 -18.23
N ALA A 101 0.15 10.90 -17.74
CA ALA A 101 0.46 12.12 -17.02
C ALA A 101 1.30 11.87 -15.76
N LEU A 102 0.94 10.84 -15.00
CA LEU A 102 1.63 10.49 -13.75
C LEU A 102 3.05 9.98 -14.00
N LEU A 103 3.25 9.16 -15.03
CA LEU A 103 4.58 8.65 -15.43
C LEU A 103 5.51 9.80 -15.84
N GLN A 104 4.99 10.84 -16.47
CA GLN A 104 5.78 12.02 -16.87
C GLN A 104 6.29 12.84 -15.67
N THR A 105 5.67 12.71 -14.50
CA THR A 105 6.11 13.43 -13.31
C THR A 105 7.38 12.86 -12.68
N GLY A 106 7.77 11.63 -13.02
CA GLY A 106 8.88 10.90 -12.39
C GLY A 106 8.53 10.31 -11.02
N LYS A 107 7.33 10.53 -10.49
CA LYS A 107 6.93 10.07 -9.15
C LYS A 107 6.76 8.56 -9.05
N LEU A 108 6.70 7.85 -10.18
CA LEU A 108 6.63 6.38 -10.23
C LEU A 108 7.97 5.73 -10.60
N ASP A 109 9.06 6.47 -10.71
CA ASP A 109 10.35 5.95 -11.18
C ASP A 109 10.85 4.77 -10.33
N ALA A 110 10.56 4.77 -9.04
CA ALA A 110 10.97 3.68 -8.15
C ALA A 110 10.38 2.31 -8.52
N ILE A 111 9.23 2.27 -9.19
CA ILE A 111 8.56 1.02 -9.60
C ILE A 111 8.56 0.80 -11.12
N THR A 112 9.02 1.74 -11.90
CA THR A 112 8.98 1.69 -13.36
C THR A 112 10.38 1.64 -13.99
N GLY A 113 11.42 1.66 -13.19
CA GLY A 113 12.80 1.58 -13.63
C GLY A 113 13.15 0.24 -14.29
N HIS A 114 14.33 0.21 -14.92
CA HIS A 114 14.90 -0.99 -15.55
C HIS A 114 14.03 -1.60 -16.67
N GLY A 115 13.24 -0.80 -17.37
CA GLY A 115 12.42 -1.28 -18.48
C GLY A 115 11.20 -2.09 -18.06
N ALA A 116 10.76 -1.98 -16.81
CA ALA A 116 9.61 -2.74 -16.32
C ALA A 116 8.34 -2.53 -17.14
N LEU A 117 8.15 -1.34 -17.70
CA LEU A 117 6.96 -1.01 -18.51
C LEU A 117 7.11 -1.39 -19.99
N ASP A 118 8.31 -1.77 -20.45
CA ASP A 118 8.56 -2.16 -21.85
C ASP A 118 8.17 -3.63 -22.11
N ILE A 119 7.89 -4.38 -21.05
CA ILE A 119 7.47 -5.78 -21.14
C ILE A 119 6.02 -5.83 -21.62
N PRO A 120 5.71 -6.59 -22.69
CA PRO A 120 4.31 -6.73 -23.16
C PRO A 120 3.38 -7.20 -22.03
N GLY A 121 2.19 -6.59 -21.95
CA GLY A 121 1.23 -6.89 -20.90
C GLY A 121 1.46 -6.14 -19.58
N SER A 122 2.43 -5.24 -19.54
CA SER A 122 2.65 -4.40 -18.37
C SER A 122 1.49 -3.44 -18.14
N CYS A 123 1.13 -3.29 -16.87
CA CYS A 123 0.08 -2.38 -16.40
C CYS A 123 0.47 -1.76 -15.07
N LEU A 124 -0.29 -0.78 -14.64
CA LEU A 124 -0.21 -0.22 -13.30
C LEU A 124 -1.46 -0.60 -12.51
N LEU A 125 -1.26 -1.06 -11.28
CA LEU A 125 -2.34 -1.22 -10.32
C LEU A 125 -2.43 0.07 -9.50
N ARG A 126 -3.60 0.70 -9.50
CA ARG A 126 -3.89 1.88 -8.69
C ARG A 126 -4.70 1.45 -7.47
N ILE A 127 -4.15 1.67 -6.29
CA ILE A 127 -4.71 1.20 -5.02
C ILE A 127 -5.08 2.41 -4.17
N ALA A 128 -6.37 2.57 -3.92
CA ALA A 128 -6.89 3.64 -3.08
C ALA A 128 -7.25 3.08 -1.69
N PRO A 129 -6.62 3.58 -0.61
CA PRO A 129 -7.01 3.24 0.74
C PRO A 129 -8.47 3.62 1.02
N GLY A 130 -9.14 2.82 1.85
CA GLY A 130 -10.41 3.21 2.43
C GLY A 130 -10.24 4.34 3.44
N ARG A 131 -11.35 4.83 3.99
CA ARG A 131 -11.33 5.96 4.92
C ARG A 131 -10.56 5.69 6.20
N ARG A 132 -10.54 4.44 6.67
CA ARG A 132 -9.90 4.07 7.94
C ARG A 132 -8.64 3.25 7.65
N VAL A 133 -7.57 3.68 8.29
CA VAL A 133 -6.29 2.98 8.28
C VAL A 133 -5.98 2.53 9.71
N ALA A 134 -5.60 1.29 9.85
CA ALA A 134 -5.19 0.69 11.12
C ALA A 134 -3.66 0.59 11.20
N THR A 135 -3.14 0.61 12.41
CA THR A 135 -1.72 0.44 12.67
C THR A 135 -1.50 -0.59 13.76
N TYR A 136 -0.33 -1.22 13.73
CA TYR A 136 0.23 -1.90 14.88
C TYR A 136 1.55 -1.22 15.25
N GLY A 137 1.60 -0.68 16.45
CA GLY A 137 2.79 -0.05 17.03
C GLY A 137 3.14 1.35 16.51
N VAL A 138 2.67 1.72 15.34
CA VAL A 138 2.87 3.08 14.79
C VAL A 138 2.08 4.08 15.63
N GLY A 139 2.76 5.12 16.13
CA GLY A 139 2.16 6.10 17.01
C GLY A 139 2.02 5.65 18.47
N VAL A 140 2.57 4.50 18.83
CA VAL A 140 2.61 3.97 20.20
C VAL A 140 4.02 4.17 20.76
N PRO A 141 4.19 4.75 21.95
CA PRO A 141 5.50 4.84 22.61
C PRO A 141 6.13 3.45 22.78
N LEU A 142 7.44 3.36 22.61
CA LEU A 142 8.14 2.08 22.65
C LEU A 142 7.97 1.34 24.00
N ASP A 143 7.99 2.07 25.11
CA ASP A 143 7.79 1.50 26.44
C ASP A 143 6.38 0.92 26.62
N GLU A 144 5.37 1.56 26.04
CA GLU A 144 4.00 1.05 26.02
C GLU A 144 3.90 -0.20 25.15
N LEU A 145 4.46 -0.15 23.93
CA LEU A 145 4.51 -1.28 23.02
C LEU A 145 5.18 -2.52 23.66
N MET A 146 6.28 -2.32 24.36
CA MET A 146 7.01 -3.41 25.03
C MET A 146 6.26 -3.98 26.24
N ARG A 147 5.50 -3.13 26.93
CA ARG A 147 4.75 -3.54 28.12
C ARG A 147 3.45 -4.25 27.76
N ASP A 148 2.77 -3.83 26.70
CA ASP A 148 1.45 -4.34 26.31
C ASP A 148 1.32 -4.48 24.77
N PRO A 149 2.05 -5.44 24.20
CA PRO A 149 2.07 -5.63 22.74
C PRO A 149 0.72 -6.08 22.16
N LEU A 150 -0.17 -6.63 22.99
CA LEU A 150 -1.48 -7.08 22.51
C LEU A 150 -2.48 -5.94 22.29
N HIS A 151 -2.22 -4.75 22.83
CA HIS A 151 -3.10 -3.59 22.71
C HIS A 151 -2.38 -2.40 22.03
N ALA A 152 -1.45 -2.70 21.14
CA ALA A 152 -0.70 -1.69 20.39
C ALA A 152 -1.38 -1.27 19.07
N ASP A 153 -2.61 -1.72 18.84
CA ASP A 153 -3.40 -1.34 17.68
C ASP A 153 -3.94 0.09 17.83
N ARG A 154 -3.89 0.82 16.74
CA ARG A 154 -4.52 2.14 16.61
C ARG A 154 -5.25 2.21 15.28
N SER A 155 -6.13 3.17 15.13
CA SER A 155 -6.74 3.45 13.84
C SER A 155 -7.05 4.94 13.69
N VAL A 156 -6.99 5.40 12.47
CA VAL A 156 -7.27 6.80 12.13
C VAL A 156 -8.04 6.88 10.83
N VAL A 157 -8.88 7.89 10.71
CA VAL A 157 -9.55 8.24 9.46
C VAL A 157 -8.63 9.15 8.67
N LEU A 158 -8.30 8.76 7.44
CA LEU A 158 -7.63 9.62 6.48
C LEU A 158 -8.70 10.49 5.78
N SER A 159 -8.48 11.77 5.80
CA SER A 159 -9.37 12.73 5.12
C SER A 159 -8.99 12.87 3.67
#